data_db8907802eded112d49804f88429469f
#
_entry.id   db8907802eded112d49804f88429469f
#
_cell.length_a   1.000
_cell.length_b   1.000
_cell.length_c   1.000
_cell.angle_alpha   90.00
_cell.angle_beta   90.00
_cell.angle_gamma   90.00
#
_symmetry.space_group_name_H-M   'P 1'
#
loop_
_entity.id
_entity.type
_entity.pdbx_description
1 polymer ?
#
loop_
_entity_poly.entity_id
_entity_poly.type
_entity_poly.pdbx_seq_one_letter_code
_entity_poly.pdbx_strand_id
1 'polypeptide(L)'
;PLIAKDDQGVATGLLDGVFEGGTVKMASAIIAVVFGAWLGQLMNRTGVTETIIKKSAELGGGRPLVVTLIMAVATALLFTTLSGLGSIIMVGSIVLPILISVGIPAASAACVFLMSFTTGLALNVANWQVFAKLFSLDIAVVQGFEFYLAAATGVATVVFILVEFARNGIKFAFSAPTPSPA
;
A
#
# COMPACT_ATOMS: atom_id res chain seq x y z
N PRO A 1 -36.71 12.67 11.79
CA PRO A 1 -36.29 13.87 11.12
C PRO A 1 -34.77 14.00 11.29
N LEU A 2 -34.03 13.75 10.21
CA LEU A 2 -32.56 13.88 10.16
C LEU A 2 -32.24 15.37 9.95
N ILE A 3 -32.33 16.15 11.03
CA ILE A 3 -31.98 17.55 11.01
C ILE A 3 -30.70 17.68 11.84
N ALA A 4 -29.60 18.02 11.20
CA ALA A 4 -28.41 18.48 11.88
C ALA A 4 -28.54 19.97 12.20
N LYS A 5 -27.92 20.44 13.27
CA LYS A 5 -27.76 21.87 13.55
C LYS A 5 -26.37 22.28 13.16
N ASP A 6 -26.25 23.42 12.48
CA ASP A 6 -24.96 24.03 12.23
C ASP A 6 -24.38 24.68 13.50
N ASP A 7 -23.15 25.20 13.42
CA ASP A 7 -22.46 25.87 14.53
C ASP A 7 -23.22 27.13 15.06
N GLN A 8 -24.21 27.63 14.30
CA GLN A 8 -25.08 28.74 14.66
C GLN A 8 -26.47 28.28 15.20
N GLY A 9 -26.66 26.97 15.31
CA GLY A 9 -27.92 26.41 15.83
C GLY A 9 -29.07 26.39 14.82
N VAL A 10 -28.81 26.69 13.56
CA VAL A 10 -29.79 26.64 12.49
C VAL A 10 -29.98 25.17 12.04
N ALA A 11 -31.24 24.76 11.94
CA ALA A 11 -31.56 23.41 11.46
C ALA A 11 -31.26 23.30 9.96
N THR A 12 -30.22 22.53 9.62
CA THR A 12 -29.86 22.27 8.24
C THR A 12 -30.45 20.95 7.75
N GLY A 13 -30.85 20.93 6.50
CA GLY A 13 -31.29 19.70 5.83
C GLY A 13 -30.17 18.69 5.72
N LEU A 14 -30.51 17.42 5.47
CA LEU A 14 -29.54 16.34 5.26
C LEU A 14 -28.55 16.67 4.13
N LEU A 15 -29.02 17.33 3.09
CA LEU A 15 -28.21 17.74 1.95
C LEU A 15 -27.16 18.78 2.35
N ASP A 16 -27.58 19.85 3.04
CA ASP A 16 -26.70 20.97 3.41
C ASP A 16 -25.74 20.58 4.54
N GLY A 17 -26.24 19.91 5.57
CA GLY A 17 -25.44 19.57 6.76
C GLY A 17 -24.50 18.38 6.56
N VAL A 18 -24.93 17.34 5.87
CA VAL A 18 -24.16 16.10 5.72
C VAL A 18 -23.38 16.09 4.40
N PHE A 19 -24.06 16.29 3.27
CA PHE A 19 -23.39 16.20 1.97
C PHE A 19 -22.56 17.44 1.66
N GLU A 20 -23.12 18.62 1.72
CA GLU A 20 -22.41 19.85 1.39
C GLU A 20 -21.37 20.19 2.47
N GLY A 21 -21.77 20.26 3.73
CA GLY A 21 -20.87 20.53 4.84
C GLY A 21 -19.77 19.48 5.00
N GLY A 22 -20.09 18.19 4.82
CA GLY A 22 -19.13 17.09 4.82
C GLY A 22 -18.13 17.19 3.66
N THR A 23 -18.61 17.47 2.47
CA THR A 23 -17.75 17.60 1.27
C THR A 23 -16.82 18.80 1.39
N VAL A 24 -17.30 19.95 1.87
CA VAL A 24 -16.48 21.16 2.09
C VAL A 24 -15.39 20.89 3.13
N LYS A 25 -15.73 20.26 4.26
CA LYS A 25 -14.73 19.89 5.29
C LYS A 25 -13.66 18.93 4.76
N MET A 26 -14.03 18.02 3.88
CA MET A 26 -13.14 17.00 3.31
C MET A 26 -12.53 17.39 1.96
N ALA A 27 -12.77 18.60 1.45
CA ALA A 27 -12.38 19.01 0.10
C ALA A 27 -10.89 18.76 -0.21
N SER A 28 -9.99 19.14 0.71
CA SER A 28 -8.55 18.92 0.51
C SER A 28 -8.18 17.42 0.48
N ALA A 29 -8.84 16.60 1.30
CA ALA A 29 -8.62 15.16 1.31
C ALA A 29 -9.17 14.51 0.02
N ILE A 30 -10.34 14.91 -0.43
CA ILE A 30 -10.95 14.44 -1.69
C ILE A 30 -10.02 14.77 -2.87
N ILE A 31 -9.52 15.99 -2.95
CA ILE A 31 -8.58 16.42 -4.00
C ILE A 31 -7.31 15.56 -3.95
N ALA A 32 -6.69 15.38 -2.78
CA ALA A 32 -5.50 14.58 -2.62
C ALA A 32 -5.72 13.13 -3.06
N VAL A 33 -6.85 12.51 -2.69
CA VAL A 33 -7.20 11.14 -3.07
C VAL A 33 -7.44 11.03 -4.57
N VAL A 34 -8.17 11.98 -5.19
CA VAL A 34 -8.45 11.96 -6.63
C VAL A 34 -7.15 12.09 -7.43
N PHE A 35 -6.29 13.07 -7.11
CA PHE A 35 -5.02 13.24 -7.80
C PHE A 35 -4.05 12.09 -7.52
N GLY A 36 -3.99 11.55 -6.29
CA GLY A 36 -3.21 10.39 -5.96
C GLY A 36 -3.64 9.14 -6.74
N ALA A 37 -4.94 8.89 -6.83
CA ALA A 37 -5.49 7.79 -7.61
C ALA A 37 -5.23 7.97 -9.12
N TRP A 38 -5.36 9.19 -9.63
CA TRP A 38 -5.05 9.50 -11.02
C TRP A 38 -3.57 9.29 -11.35
N LEU A 39 -2.67 9.78 -10.49
CA LEU A 39 -1.22 9.55 -10.64
C LEU A 39 -0.90 8.06 -10.61
N GLY A 40 -1.49 7.31 -9.65
CA GLY A 40 -1.34 5.86 -9.58
C GLY A 40 -1.78 5.17 -10.86
N GLN A 41 -2.94 5.57 -11.41
CA GLN A 41 -3.44 5.01 -12.66
C GLN A 41 -2.55 5.38 -13.86
N LEU A 42 -1.98 6.57 -13.87
CA LEU A 42 -1.02 6.99 -14.90
C LEU A 42 0.25 6.12 -14.85
N MET A 43 0.84 5.94 -13.67
CA MET A 43 2.02 5.09 -13.46
C MET A 43 1.75 3.64 -13.89
N ASN A 44 0.56 3.13 -13.62
CA ASN A 44 0.15 1.80 -14.03
C ASN A 44 0.02 1.69 -15.55
N ARG A 45 -0.68 2.62 -16.19
CA ARG A 45 -0.89 2.61 -17.65
C ARG A 45 0.37 2.86 -18.46
N THR A 46 1.31 3.62 -17.93
CA THR A 46 2.61 3.89 -18.58
C THR A 46 3.62 2.76 -18.40
N GLY A 47 3.29 1.71 -17.62
CA GLY A 47 4.19 0.60 -17.33
C GLY A 47 5.33 0.92 -16.37
N VAL A 48 5.34 2.13 -15.80
CA VAL A 48 6.37 2.53 -14.82
C VAL A 48 6.37 1.62 -13.61
N THR A 49 5.19 1.32 -13.07
CA THR A 49 5.02 0.40 -11.94
C THR A 49 5.59 -0.97 -12.25
N GLU A 50 5.26 -1.54 -13.41
CA GLU A 50 5.75 -2.85 -13.86
C GLU A 50 7.27 -2.84 -14.03
N THR A 51 7.81 -1.78 -14.62
CA THR A 51 9.26 -1.62 -14.82
C THR A 51 10.01 -1.55 -13.49
N ILE A 52 9.51 -0.81 -12.50
CA ILE A 52 10.09 -0.73 -11.16
C ILE A 52 10.14 -2.12 -10.53
N ILE A 53 9.03 -2.86 -10.56
CA ILE A 53 8.93 -4.19 -9.95
C ILE A 53 9.90 -5.17 -10.63
N LYS A 54 9.91 -5.24 -11.96
CA LYS A 54 10.80 -6.14 -12.73
C LYS A 54 12.27 -5.84 -12.47
N LYS A 55 12.68 -4.56 -12.54
CA LYS A 55 14.05 -4.17 -12.22
C LYS A 55 14.44 -4.46 -10.77
N SER A 56 13.51 -4.27 -9.84
CA SER A 56 13.72 -4.62 -8.43
C SER A 56 14.00 -6.12 -8.26
N ALA A 57 13.26 -6.97 -8.97
CA ALA A 57 13.50 -8.41 -8.97
C ALA A 57 14.87 -8.78 -9.57
N GLU A 58 15.28 -8.14 -10.67
CA GLU A 58 16.58 -8.34 -11.32
C GLU A 58 17.74 -7.95 -10.38
N LEU A 59 17.62 -6.84 -9.64
CA LEU A 59 18.64 -6.38 -8.68
C LEU A 59 18.88 -7.38 -7.54
N GLY A 60 17.89 -8.19 -7.20
CA GLY A 60 18.03 -9.23 -6.17
C GLY A 60 18.96 -10.38 -6.57
N GLY A 61 19.32 -10.48 -7.83
CA GLY A 61 20.17 -11.53 -8.37
C GLY A 61 19.59 -12.91 -8.09
N GLY A 62 20.46 -13.88 -7.90
CA GLY A 62 20.01 -15.24 -7.63
C GLY A 62 19.72 -15.57 -6.15
N ARG A 63 19.56 -14.62 -5.25
CA ARG A 63 19.35 -14.86 -3.79
C ARG A 63 17.90 -14.57 -3.37
N PRO A 64 17.10 -15.60 -3.04
CA PRO A 64 15.68 -15.42 -2.69
C PRO A 64 15.43 -14.38 -1.59
N LEU A 65 16.24 -14.37 -0.53
CA LEU A 65 16.14 -13.41 0.55
C LEU A 65 16.30 -11.97 0.05
N VAL A 66 17.32 -11.73 -0.80
CA VAL A 66 17.61 -10.39 -1.34
C VAL A 66 16.49 -9.94 -2.28
N VAL A 67 16.01 -10.82 -3.14
CA VAL A 67 14.85 -10.54 -4.01
C VAL A 67 13.63 -10.16 -3.17
N THR A 68 13.33 -10.93 -2.11
CA THR A 68 12.18 -10.66 -1.24
C THR A 68 12.29 -9.30 -0.54
N LEU A 69 13.46 -8.98 0.01
CA LEU A 69 13.68 -7.68 0.67
C LEU A 69 13.55 -6.51 -0.32
N ILE A 70 14.16 -6.64 -1.50
CA ILE A 70 14.07 -5.60 -2.54
C ILE A 70 12.62 -5.43 -3.01
N MET A 71 11.91 -6.54 -3.23
CA MET A 71 10.49 -6.52 -3.62
C MET A 71 9.61 -5.89 -2.54
N ALA A 72 9.89 -6.17 -1.26
CA ALA A 72 9.19 -5.55 -0.14
C ALA A 72 9.40 -4.02 -0.13
N VAL A 73 10.63 -3.56 -0.29
CA VAL A 73 10.96 -2.13 -0.37
C VAL A 73 10.33 -1.48 -1.60
N ALA A 74 10.43 -2.11 -2.77
CA ALA A 74 9.82 -1.60 -4.00
C ALA A 74 8.29 -1.48 -3.87
N THR A 75 7.64 -2.48 -3.28
CA THR A 75 6.20 -2.44 -3.01
C THR A 75 5.85 -1.31 -2.06
N ALA A 76 6.58 -1.16 -0.95
CA ALA A 76 6.36 -0.06 -0.01
C ALA A 76 6.52 1.30 -0.70
N LEU A 77 7.59 1.51 -1.48
CA LEU A 77 7.82 2.75 -2.22
C LEU A 77 6.70 3.07 -3.22
N LEU A 78 6.20 2.08 -3.94
CA LEU A 78 5.08 2.28 -4.87
C LEU A 78 3.82 2.75 -4.13
N PHE A 79 3.49 2.15 -2.98
CA PHE A 79 2.29 2.49 -2.23
C PHE A 79 2.39 3.78 -1.41
N THR A 80 3.53 4.45 -1.38
CA THR A 80 3.59 5.86 -0.90
C THR A 80 2.80 6.81 -1.81
N THR A 81 2.64 6.46 -3.09
CA THR A 81 1.94 7.27 -4.09
C THR A 81 0.71 6.59 -4.67
N LEU A 82 0.75 5.26 -4.80
CA LEU A 82 -0.39 4.49 -5.30
C LEU A 82 -1.43 4.33 -4.20
N SER A 83 -2.70 4.40 -4.58
CA SER A 83 -3.83 4.15 -3.69
C SER A 83 -4.97 3.48 -4.46
N GLY A 84 -5.90 2.89 -3.70
CA GLY A 84 -7.09 2.26 -4.24
C GLY A 84 -6.90 0.79 -4.63
N LEU A 85 -8.03 0.09 -4.71
CA LEU A 85 -8.10 -1.36 -4.91
C LEU A 85 -7.48 -1.81 -6.25
N GLY A 86 -7.64 -1.02 -7.30
CA GLY A 86 -7.07 -1.32 -8.62
C GLY A 86 -5.55 -1.42 -8.61
N SER A 87 -4.87 -0.51 -7.89
CA SER A 87 -3.42 -0.53 -7.73
C SER A 87 -2.95 -1.75 -6.94
N ILE A 88 -3.68 -2.13 -5.89
CA ILE A 88 -3.36 -3.32 -5.07
C ILE A 88 -3.43 -4.59 -5.93
N ILE A 89 -4.51 -4.76 -6.70
CA ILE A 89 -4.69 -5.92 -7.57
C ILE A 89 -3.59 -5.98 -8.62
N MET A 90 -3.30 -4.85 -9.27
CA MET A 90 -2.29 -4.79 -10.32
C MET A 90 -0.88 -5.09 -9.79
N VAL A 91 -0.44 -4.40 -8.75
CA VAL A 91 0.90 -4.62 -8.15
C VAL A 91 1.00 -6.04 -7.60
N GLY A 92 -0.04 -6.53 -6.92
CA GLY A 92 -0.11 -7.88 -6.38
C GLY A 92 -0.01 -8.95 -7.47
N SER A 93 -0.67 -8.76 -8.61
CA SER A 93 -0.62 -9.72 -9.74
C SER A 93 0.77 -9.86 -10.36
N ILE A 94 1.68 -8.91 -10.12
CA ILE A 94 3.06 -8.98 -10.60
C ILE A 94 3.99 -9.45 -9.47
N VAL A 95 3.86 -8.88 -8.27
CA VAL A 95 4.74 -9.16 -7.13
C VAL A 95 4.59 -10.59 -6.62
N LEU A 96 3.36 -11.09 -6.47
CA LEU A 96 3.12 -12.42 -5.91
C LEU A 96 3.72 -13.54 -6.76
N PRO A 97 3.51 -13.61 -8.09
CA PRO A 97 4.17 -14.62 -8.92
C PRO A 97 5.70 -14.55 -8.86
N ILE A 98 6.30 -13.35 -8.78
CA ILE A 98 7.75 -13.21 -8.65
C ILE A 98 8.23 -13.80 -7.32
N LEU A 99 7.58 -13.47 -6.21
CA LEU A 99 7.93 -14.01 -4.89
C LEU A 99 7.78 -15.54 -4.84
N ILE A 100 6.73 -16.08 -5.44
CA ILE A 100 6.51 -17.52 -5.52
C ILE A 100 7.57 -18.18 -6.42
N SER A 101 7.95 -17.56 -7.54
CA SER A 101 8.95 -18.10 -8.45
C SER A 101 10.36 -18.21 -7.84
N VAL A 102 10.68 -17.38 -6.85
CA VAL A 102 11.93 -17.48 -6.10
C VAL A 102 11.86 -18.47 -4.91
N GLY A 103 10.77 -19.23 -4.81
CA GLY A 103 10.62 -20.33 -3.86
C GLY A 103 9.93 -19.98 -2.54
N ILE A 104 9.25 -18.82 -2.46
CA ILE A 104 8.49 -18.43 -1.26
C ILE A 104 7.11 -19.08 -1.32
N PRO A 105 6.64 -19.71 -0.21
CA PRO A 105 5.28 -20.22 -0.14
C PRO A 105 4.24 -19.12 -0.41
N ALA A 106 3.15 -19.45 -1.11
CA ALA A 106 2.14 -18.46 -1.52
C ALA A 106 1.56 -17.65 -0.34
N ALA A 107 1.34 -18.30 0.81
CA ALA A 107 0.87 -17.62 2.01
C ALA A 107 1.88 -16.59 2.52
N SER A 108 3.17 -16.95 2.57
CA SER A 108 4.25 -16.06 3.01
C SER A 108 4.47 -14.92 2.02
N ALA A 109 4.37 -15.19 0.71
CA ALA A 109 4.43 -14.17 -0.33
C ALA A 109 3.29 -13.13 -0.17
N ALA A 110 2.08 -13.59 0.11
CA ALA A 110 0.94 -12.72 0.38
C ALA A 110 1.16 -11.88 1.65
N CYS A 111 1.67 -12.47 2.74
CA CYS A 111 2.01 -11.75 3.96
C CYS A 111 3.07 -10.66 3.70
N VAL A 112 4.16 -10.97 3.00
CA VAL A 112 5.20 -10.00 2.64
C VAL A 112 4.60 -8.85 1.83
N PHE A 113 3.79 -9.17 0.82
CA PHE A 113 3.14 -8.15 0.00
C PHE A 113 2.25 -7.22 0.84
N LEU A 114 1.37 -7.78 1.68
CA LEU A 114 0.43 -6.99 2.50
C LEU A 114 1.15 -6.15 3.56
N MET A 115 2.18 -6.68 4.21
CA MET A 115 2.97 -5.92 5.18
C MET A 115 3.74 -4.77 4.51
N SER A 116 4.34 -5.02 3.35
CA SER A 116 5.03 -3.99 2.57
C SER A 116 4.07 -2.91 2.07
N PHE A 117 2.89 -3.32 1.60
CA PHE A 117 1.80 -2.43 1.22
C PHE A 117 1.37 -1.53 2.38
N THR A 118 1.17 -2.09 3.59
CA THR A 118 0.80 -1.34 4.80
C THR A 118 1.88 -0.30 5.15
N THR A 119 3.16 -0.68 5.07
CA THR A 119 4.28 0.25 5.29
C THR A 119 4.26 1.41 4.29
N GLY A 120 3.98 1.14 3.02
CA GLY A 120 3.84 2.17 1.99
C GLY A 120 2.64 3.09 2.23
N LEU A 121 1.50 2.53 2.62
CA LEU A 121 0.29 3.31 2.92
C LEU A 121 0.46 4.27 4.10
N ALA A 122 1.22 3.87 5.13
CA ALA A 122 1.54 4.75 6.25
C ALA A 122 2.32 6.00 5.80
N LEU A 123 3.08 5.91 4.72
CA LEU A 123 3.80 7.04 4.12
C LEU A 123 3.00 7.80 3.04
N ASN A 124 1.75 7.42 2.80
CA ASN A 124 0.95 8.01 1.74
C ASN A 124 0.29 9.32 2.18
N VAL A 125 0.69 10.43 1.55
CA VAL A 125 0.22 11.78 1.89
C VAL A 125 -1.30 11.95 1.73
N ALA A 126 -1.93 11.23 0.78
CA ALA A 126 -3.38 11.27 0.62
C ALA A 126 -4.09 10.73 1.88
N ASN A 127 -3.58 9.65 2.47
CA ASN A 127 -4.11 9.11 3.72
C ASN A 127 -3.95 10.10 4.89
N TRP A 128 -2.79 10.77 4.98
CA TRP A 128 -2.57 11.79 6.03
C TRP A 128 -3.60 12.91 5.96
N GLN A 129 -3.94 13.38 4.76
CA GLN A 129 -4.97 14.40 4.57
C GLN A 129 -6.35 13.92 5.04
N VAL A 130 -6.69 12.66 4.75
CA VAL A 130 -7.97 12.06 5.19
C VAL A 130 -8.01 12.01 6.72
N PHE A 131 -6.97 11.48 7.37
CA PHE A 131 -6.93 11.38 8.84
C PHE A 131 -6.91 12.74 9.53
N ALA A 132 -6.11 13.69 9.03
CA ALA A 132 -6.06 15.04 9.56
C ALA A 132 -7.44 15.71 9.55
N LYS A 133 -8.19 15.57 8.45
CA LYS A 133 -9.54 16.14 8.34
C LYS A 133 -10.58 15.38 9.15
N LEU A 134 -10.52 14.05 9.16
CA LEU A 134 -11.48 13.20 9.88
C LEU A 134 -11.42 13.46 11.39
N PHE A 135 -10.22 13.55 11.93
CA PHE A 135 -9.99 13.74 13.37
C PHE A 135 -9.78 15.21 13.76
N SER A 136 -9.86 16.14 12.80
CA SER A 136 -9.60 17.58 13.03
C SER A 136 -8.24 17.84 13.69
N LEU A 137 -7.21 17.08 13.26
CA LEU A 137 -5.85 17.19 13.76
C LEU A 137 -4.98 18.00 12.79
N ASP A 138 -3.91 18.59 13.34
CA ASP A 138 -2.86 19.15 12.50
C ASP A 138 -2.17 18.02 11.70
N ILE A 139 -1.89 18.28 10.42
CA ILE A 139 -1.25 17.32 9.54
C ILE A 139 0.15 16.90 10.07
N ALA A 140 0.85 17.80 10.77
CA ALA A 140 2.16 17.50 11.35
C ALA A 140 2.08 16.42 12.45
N VAL A 141 0.98 16.42 13.23
CA VAL A 141 0.73 15.40 14.26
C VAL A 141 0.47 14.05 13.61
N VAL A 142 -0.39 14.01 12.57
CA VAL A 142 -0.68 12.79 11.81
C VAL A 142 0.59 12.25 11.17
N GLN A 143 1.36 13.11 10.51
CA GLN A 143 2.61 12.75 9.86
C GLN A 143 3.62 12.16 10.86
N GLY A 144 3.78 12.77 12.04
CA GLY A 144 4.65 12.25 13.08
C GLY A 144 4.26 10.84 13.50
N PHE A 145 2.96 10.58 13.73
CA PHE A 145 2.44 9.26 14.08
C PHE A 145 2.66 8.24 12.96
N GLU A 146 2.36 8.62 11.72
CA GLU A 146 2.48 7.74 10.55
C GLU A 146 3.94 7.35 10.26
N PHE A 147 4.92 8.22 10.54
CA PHE A 147 6.34 7.84 10.45
C PHE A 147 6.72 6.76 11.47
N TYR A 148 6.23 6.85 12.72
CA TYR A 148 6.46 5.78 13.69
C TYR A 148 5.77 4.48 13.27
N LEU A 149 4.56 4.57 12.74
CA LEU A 149 3.82 3.42 12.23
C LEU A 149 4.55 2.78 11.03
N ALA A 150 5.04 3.58 10.08
CA ALA A 150 5.82 3.09 8.94
C ALA A 150 7.12 2.41 9.39
N ALA A 151 7.83 2.98 10.37
CA ALA A 151 9.03 2.37 10.92
C ALA A 151 8.72 1.03 11.61
N ALA A 152 7.67 0.98 12.43
CA ALA A 152 7.26 -0.22 13.14
C ALA A 152 6.83 -1.33 12.15
N THR A 153 5.98 -1.01 11.17
CA THR A 153 5.54 -1.97 10.14
C THR A 153 6.68 -2.40 9.22
N GLY A 154 7.58 -1.48 8.87
CA GLY A 154 8.78 -1.79 8.09
C GLY A 154 9.72 -2.77 8.81
N VAL A 155 10.01 -2.51 10.09
CA VAL A 155 10.80 -3.43 10.95
C VAL A 155 10.09 -4.78 11.06
N ALA A 156 8.78 -4.80 11.32
CA ALA A 156 8.01 -6.03 11.40
C ALA A 156 8.07 -6.82 10.09
N THR A 157 8.01 -6.15 8.95
CA THR A 157 8.14 -6.77 7.61
C THR A 157 9.50 -7.44 7.45
N VAL A 158 10.59 -6.74 7.80
CA VAL A 158 11.94 -7.30 7.70
C VAL A 158 12.11 -8.48 8.65
N VAL A 159 11.67 -8.36 9.89
CA VAL A 159 11.72 -9.45 10.89
C VAL A 159 10.92 -10.66 10.40
N PHE A 160 9.72 -10.45 9.87
CA PHE A 160 8.91 -11.53 9.31
C PHE A 160 9.64 -12.25 8.18
N ILE A 161 10.22 -11.51 7.22
CA ILE A 161 10.99 -12.10 6.12
C ILE A 161 12.16 -12.93 6.65
N LEU A 162 12.94 -12.40 7.59
CA LEU A 162 14.08 -13.09 8.15
C LEU A 162 13.67 -14.37 8.90
N VAL A 163 12.62 -14.31 9.71
CA VAL A 163 12.08 -15.47 10.43
C VAL A 163 11.56 -16.53 9.47
N GLU A 164 10.85 -16.12 8.43
CA GLU A 164 10.30 -17.03 7.42
C GLU A 164 11.42 -17.79 6.68
N PHE A 165 12.48 -17.08 6.29
CA PHE A 165 13.64 -17.69 5.66
C PHE A 165 14.42 -18.62 6.62
N ALA A 166 14.53 -18.25 7.89
CA ALA A 166 15.18 -19.08 8.90
C ALA A 166 14.40 -20.38 9.19
N ARG A 167 13.07 -20.29 9.25
CA ARG A 167 12.19 -21.44 9.55
C ARG A 167 12.04 -22.41 8.37
N ASN A 168 11.82 -21.90 7.17
CA ASN A 168 11.49 -22.72 6.01
C ASN A 168 12.71 -23.20 5.23
N GLY A 169 13.94 -22.82 5.65
CA GLY A 169 15.17 -23.27 5.01
C GLY A 169 15.15 -23.08 3.50
N ILE A 170 14.59 -21.98 3.01
CA ILE A 170 14.40 -21.70 1.58
C ILE A 170 15.77 -21.72 0.92
N LYS A 171 16.13 -22.91 0.46
CA LYS A 171 17.27 -23.12 -0.43
C LYS A 171 16.74 -22.97 -1.84
N PHE A 172 17.53 -22.33 -2.71
CA PHE A 172 17.26 -22.23 -4.13
C PHE A 172 16.58 -23.50 -4.66
N ALA A 173 15.31 -23.41 -4.98
CA ALA A 173 14.64 -24.37 -5.81
C ALA A 173 14.11 -23.60 -7.02
N PHE A 174 14.89 -23.54 -8.08
CA PHE A 174 14.36 -23.37 -9.40
C PHE A 174 13.52 -24.63 -9.67
N SER A 175 12.30 -24.64 -9.18
CA SER A 175 11.32 -25.66 -9.57
C SER A 175 10.91 -25.31 -10.98
N ALA A 176 11.48 -26.05 -11.94
CA ALA A 176 10.84 -26.12 -13.25
C ALA A 176 9.36 -26.48 -13.05
N PRO A 177 8.40 -25.83 -13.76
CA PRO A 177 7.00 -26.18 -13.67
C PRO A 177 6.86 -27.67 -13.95
N THR A 178 6.28 -28.43 -13.02
CA THR A 178 5.90 -29.81 -13.28
C THR A 178 4.91 -29.81 -14.44
N PRO A 179 5.17 -30.55 -15.54
CA PRO A 179 4.20 -30.66 -16.62
C PRO A 179 2.89 -31.20 -16.03
N SER A 180 1.78 -30.50 -16.33
CA SER A 180 0.43 -30.99 -16.01
C SER A 180 0.26 -32.39 -16.63
N PRO A 181 -0.21 -33.39 -15.88
CA PRO A 181 -0.55 -34.68 -16.48
C PRO A 181 -1.67 -34.45 -17.51
N ALA A 182 -1.45 -34.96 -18.73
CA ALA A 182 -2.40 -34.94 -19.84
C ALA A 182 -3.63 -35.82 -19.54
#